data_8cbce8d2d8395a0719c176eae6473141
#
_entry.id   8cbce8d2d8395a0719c176eae6473141
#
_cell.length_a   1.000
_cell.length_b   1.000
_cell.length_c   1.000
_cell.angle_alpha   90.00
_cell.angle_beta   90.00
_cell.angle_gamma   90.00
#
_symmetry.space_group_name_H-M   'P 1'
#
loop_
_entity.id
_entity.type
_entity.pdbx_description
1 polymer ?
#
loop_
_entity_poly.entity_id
_entity_poly.type
_entity_poly.pdbx_seq_one_letter_code
_entity_poly.pdbx_strand_id
1 'polypeptide(L)'
;MKCLLLAAGYSKRLYPLTKNFPKPLLEVGGKPVITHILEKLEGINDIKEIYLVTNDKFYNHFINWKNKLNNNIDIEIINDGTTSENDRLGAMGDVNFVINKKSINEPLFIIGGDNLFDFG
;
A
#
# COMPACT_ATOMS: atom_id res chain seq x y z
N MET A 1 -3.60 5.47 -16.45
CA MET A 1 -4.37 4.87 -15.34
C MET A 1 -3.57 4.98 -14.05
N LYS A 2 -4.25 5.25 -12.97
CA LYS A 2 -3.64 5.26 -11.64
C LYS A 2 -3.88 3.96 -10.91
N CYS A 3 -3.00 3.59 -10.02
CA CYS A 3 -3.12 2.38 -9.20
C CYS A 3 -3.14 2.77 -7.73
N LEU A 4 -4.02 2.11 -6.97
CA LEU A 4 -4.08 2.29 -5.51
C LEU A 4 -3.77 0.96 -4.83
N LEU A 5 -2.73 0.98 -4.00
CA LEU A 5 -2.37 -0.17 -3.16
C LEU A 5 -2.92 0.07 -1.76
N LEU A 6 -3.74 -0.86 -1.27
CA LEU A 6 -4.34 -0.77 0.06
C LEU A 6 -3.42 -1.43 1.08
N ALA A 7 -2.80 -0.64 1.93
CA ALA A 7 -1.81 -1.11 2.89
C ALA A 7 -2.04 -0.54 4.30
N ALA A 8 -3.30 -0.22 4.64
CA ALA A 8 -3.63 0.38 5.93
C ALA A 8 -4.11 -0.63 6.98
N GLY A 9 -4.14 -1.92 6.66
CA GLY A 9 -4.58 -2.96 7.59
C GLY A 9 -3.54 -3.24 8.68
N TYR A 10 -3.99 -3.86 9.75
CA TYR A 10 -3.14 -4.13 10.92
C TYR A 10 -2.72 -5.60 11.04
N SER A 11 -3.28 -6.49 10.21
CA SER A 11 -2.83 -7.89 10.04
C SER A 11 -2.71 -8.65 11.36
N LYS A 12 -3.74 -8.61 12.20
CA LYS A 12 -3.72 -9.24 13.53
C LYS A 12 -3.39 -10.74 13.50
N ARG A 13 -3.76 -11.42 12.41
CA ARG A 13 -3.52 -12.86 12.27
C ARG A 13 -2.04 -13.22 12.30
N LEU A 14 -1.17 -12.26 11.99
CA LEU A 14 0.27 -12.49 11.95
C LEU A 14 0.99 -11.93 13.18
N TYR A 15 0.25 -11.49 14.21
CA TYR A 15 0.88 -11.05 15.43
C TYR A 15 1.67 -12.20 16.06
N PRO A 16 2.87 -11.95 16.63
CA PRO A 16 3.46 -10.64 16.84
C PRO A 16 4.26 -10.07 15.66
N LEU A 17 4.39 -10.78 14.54
CA LEU A 17 5.22 -10.34 13.42
C LEU A 17 4.81 -8.97 12.88
N THR A 18 3.49 -8.69 12.81
CA THR A 18 2.97 -7.46 12.24
C THR A 18 2.49 -6.46 13.26
N LYS A 19 2.75 -6.71 14.56
CA LYS A 19 2.31 -5.78 15.59
C LYS A 19 2.97 -4.41 15.45
N ASN A 20 4.25 -4.39 15.13
CA ASN A 20 5.02 -3.17 14.97
C ASN A 20 5.66 -3.05 13.58
N PHE A 21 5.21 -3.86 12.63
CA PHE A 21 5.77 -3.87 11.29
C PHE A 21 4.66 -4.22 10.28
N PRO A 22 4.52 -3.46 9.19
CA PRO A 22 3.42 -3.69 8.24
C PRO A 22 3.65 -4.94 7.40
N LYS A 23 2.59 -5.73 7.22
CA LYS A 23 2.61 -6.97 6.46
C LYS A 23 3.19 -6.81 5.05
N PRO A 24 2.84 -5.79 4.25
CA PRO A 24 3.38 -5.65 2.89
C PRO A 24 4.88 -5.43 2.83
N LEU A 25 5.52 -5.05 3.94
CA LEU A 25 6.97 -4.86 3.98
C LEU A 25 7.72 -6.09 4.48
N LEU A 26 7.02 -7.16 4.85
CA LEU A 26 7.67 -8.43 5.17
C LEU A 26 8.37 -8.96 3.93
N GLU A 27 9.58 -9.52 4.12
CA GLU A 27 10.41 -9.93 3.00
C GLU A 27 10.11 -11.36 2.56
N VAL A 28 10.05 -11.54 1.23
CA VAL A 28 9.93 -12.83 0.59
C VAL A 28 10.96 -12.85 -0.55
N GLY A 29 11.85 -13.83 -0.54
CA GLY A 29 12.87 -13.91 -1.58
C GLY A 29 13.84 -12.72 -1.56
N GLY A 30 14.13 -12.20 -0.37
CA GLY A 30 15.15 -11.17 -0.21
C GLY A 30 14.66 -9.74 -0.37
N LYS A 31 13.38 -9.52 -0.63
CA LYS A 31 12.82 -8.16 -0.74
C LYS A 31 11.36 -8.13 -0.28
N PRO A 32 10.87 -6.95 0.13
CA PRO A 32 9.49 -6.80 0.61
C PRO A 32 8.46 -7.26 -0.42
N VAL A 33 7.36 -7.84 0.07
CA VAL A 33 6.25 -8.27 -0.80
C VAL A 33 5.78 -7.14 -1.70
N ILE A 34 5.63 -5.94 -1.15
CA ILE A 34 5.17 -4.79 -1.93
C ILE A 34 6.12 -4.45 -3.08
N THR A 35 7.42 -4.70 -2.92
CA THR A 35 8.40 -4.48 -4.00
C THR A 35 8.18 -5.45 -5.15
N HIS A 36 7.86 -6.72 -4.86
CA HIS A 36 7.52 -7.68 -5.90
C HIS A 36 6.30 -7.23 -6.72
N ILE A 37 5.29 -6.68 -6.04
CA ILE A 37 4.09 -6.18 -6.70
C ILE A 37 4.43 -4.98 -7.58
N LEU A 38 5.23 -4.07 -7.06
CA LEU A 38 5.65 -2.88 -7.80
C LEU A 38 6.39 -3.25 -9.09
N GLU A 39 7.25 -4.26 -9.02
CA GLU A 39 7.98 -4.71 -10.20
C GLU A 39 7.05 -5.27 -11.27
N LYS A 40 5.99 -5.95 -10.86
CA LYS A 40 4.98 -6.42 -11.81
C LYS A 40 4.22 -5.26 -12.44
N LEU A 41 3.91 -4.23 -11.65
CA LEU A 41 3.20 -3.05 -12.14
C LEU A 41 4.04 -2.24 -13.13
N GLU A 42 5.35 -2.23 -12.96
CA GLU A 42 6.24 -1.54 -13.88
C GLU A 42 6.14 -2.09 -15.31
N GLY A 43 5.76 -3.34 -15.45
CA GLY A 43 5.55 -3.96 -16.76
C GLY A 43 4.23 -3.61 -17.42
N ILE A 44 3.37 -2.85 -16.74
CA ILE A 44 2.06 -2.45 -17.26
C ILE A 44 2.15 -1.01 -17.75
N ASN A 45 2.12 -0.83 -19.07
CA ASN A 45 2.37 0.49 -19.67
C ASN A 45 1.34 1.55 -19.32
N ASP A 46 0.11 1.16 -18.96
CA ASP A 46 -0.95 2.10 -18.68
C ASP A 46 -0.91 2.68 -17.26
N ILE A 47 -0.11 2.10 -16.37
CA ILE A 47 0.01 2.60 -15.00
C ILE A 47 1.14 3.61 -14.92
N LYS A 48 0.79 4.88 -14.69
CA LYS A 48 1.74 5.99 -14.65
C LYS A 48 2.01 6.48 -13.23
N GLU A 49 1.06 6.26 -12.33
CA GLU A 49 1.10 6.82 -10.99
C GLU A 49 0.53 5.80 -10.01
N ILE A 50 1.18 5.65 -8.87
CA ILE A 50 0.75 4.71 -7.84
C ILE A 50 0.55 5.47 -6.54
N TYR A 51 -0.60 5.23 -5.90
CA TYR A 51 -0.86 5.66 -4.53
C TYR A 51 -0.81 4.44 -3.63
N LEU A 52 -0.19 4.58 -2.47
CA LEU A 52 -0.21 3.55 -1.44
C LEU A 52 -0.82 4.19 -0.20
N VAL A 53 -2.00 3.72 0.24
CA VAL A 53 -2.62 4.22 1.45
C VAL A 53 -2.25 3.31 2.62
N THR A 54 -1.78 3.92 3.70
CA THR A 54 -1.47 3.22 4.93
C THR A 54 -2.00 4.02 6.11
N ASN A 55 -1.75 3.54 7.32
CA ASN A 55 -2.18 4.18 8.54
C ASN A 55 -1.04 4.98 9.16
N ASP A 56 -1.38 5.75 10.22
CA ASP A 56 -0.39 6.57 10.90
C ASP A 56 0.69 5.75 11.59
N LYS A 57 0.33 4.55 12.08
CA LYS A 57 1.27 3.68 12.76
C LYS A 57 2.41 3.24 11.85
N PHE A 58 2.13 2.95 10.58
CA PHE A 58 3.12 2.40 9.65
C PHE A 58 3.58 3.39 8.58
N TYR A 59 3.08 4.61 8.61
CA TYR A 59 3.39 5.60 7.57
C TYR A 59 4.90 5.75 7.34
N ASN A 60 5.67 5.91 8.42
CA ASN A 60 7.11 6.12 8.29
C ASN A 60 7.83 4.88 7.74
N HIS A 61 7.32 3.68 8.02
CA HIS A 61 7.88 2.46 7.44
C HIS A 61 7.80 2.49 5.91
N PHE A 62 6.67 2.94 5.37
CA PHE A 62 6.48 3.02 3.92
C PHE A 62 7.25 4.18 3.31
N ILE A 63 7.39 5.30 4.02
CA ILE A 63 8.23 6.41 3.54
C ILE A 63 9.68 5.94 3.42
N ASN A 64 10.20 5.22 4.42
CA ASN A 64 11.55 4.69 4.38
C ASN A 64 11.74 3.69 3.23
N TRP A 65 10.74 2.82 3.02
CA TRP A 65 10.76 1.88 1.91
C TRP A 65 10.80 2.61 0.57
N LYS A 66 9.95 3.61 0.38
CA LYS A 66 9.90 4.40 -0.85
C LYS A 66 11.24 5.06 -1.14
N ASN A 67 11.88 5.60 -0.10
CA ASN A 67 13.15 6.31 -0.26
C ASN A 67 14.29 5.40 -0.72
N LYS A 68 14.16 4.09 -0.51
CA LYS A 68 15.15 3.11 -0.94
C LYS A 68 14.86 2.53 -2.32
N LEU A 69 13.73 2.86 -2.91
CA LEU A 69 13.37 2.35 -4.23
C LEU A 69 14.15 3.06 -5.32
N ASN A 70 14.49 2.29 -6.34
CA ASN A 70 15.17 2.82 -7.52
C ASN A 70 14.36 2.42 -8.74
N ASN A 71 13.20 3.04 -8.92
CA ASN A 71 12.30 2.75 -10.02
C ASN A 71 11.82 4.03 -10.69
N ASN A 72 11.11 3.87 -11.81
CA ASN A 72 10.64 4.98 -12.62
C ASN A 72 9.17 5.31 -12.44
N ILE A 73 8.48 4.64 -11.51
CA ILE A 73 7.06 4.88 -11.28
C ILE A 73 6.91 5.84 -10.10
N ASP A 74 6.07 6.86 -10.29
CA ASP A 74 5.73 7.79 -9.22
C ASP A 74 4.86 7.09 -8.18
N ILE A 75 5.32 7.10 -6.94
CA ILE A 75 4.58 6.52 -5.82
C ILE A 75 4.35 7.60 -4.77
N GLU A 76 3.10 7.77 -4.36
CA GLU A 76 2.78 8.65 -3.25
C GLU A 76 2.25 7.82 -2.09
N ILE A 77 2.83 8.01 -0.90
CA ILE A 77 2.38 7.34 0.32
C ILE A 77 1.35 8.24 1.00
N ILE A 78 0.17 7.71 1.24
CA ILE A 78 -0.95 8.46 1.82
C ILE A 78 -1.26 7.88 3.20
N ASN A 79 -1.31 8.74 4.20
CA ASN A 79 -1.64 8.38 5.58
C ASN A 79 -3.14 8.62 5.79
N ASP A 80 -3.89 7.56 6.13
CA ASP A 80 -5.33 7.70 6.38
C ASP A 80 -5.66 8.26 7.76
N GLY A 81 -4.65 8.46 8.59
CA GLY A 81 -4.81 9.06 9.92
C GLY A 81 -5.20 8.10 11.02
N THR A 82 -5.51 6.84 10.70
CA THR A 82 -5.89 5.89 11.74
C THR A 82 -4.65 5.42 12.50
N THR A 83 -4.82 5.11 13.79
CA THR A 83 -3.70 4.77 14.67
C THR A 83 -3.76 3.34 15.21
N SER A 84 -4.91 2.68 15.08
CA SER A 84 -5.09 1.32 15.60
C SER A 84 -6.19 0.60 14.82
N GLU A 85 -6.28 -0.70 15.07
CA GLU A 85 -7.35 -1.54 14.52
C GLU A 85 -8.74 -0.97 14.84
N ASN A 86 -8.88 -0.33 16.02
CA ASN A 86 -10.18 0.17 16.49
C ASN A 86 -10.70 1.35 15.67
N ASP A 87 -9.83 2.18 15.12
CA ASP A 87 -10.24 3.35 14.34
C ASP A 87 -10.00 3.20 12.84
N ARG A 88 -9.66 2.00 12.38
CA ARG A 88 -9.39 1.76 10.96
C ARG A 88 -10.60 2.07 10.09
N LEU A 89 -10.34 2.56 8.89
CA LEU A 89 -11.38 2.90 7.93
C LEU A 89 -11.94 1.69 7.17
N GLY A 90 -11.18 0.59 7.12
CA GLY A 90 -11.50 -0.54 6.26
C GLY A 90 -11.14 -0.27 4.80
N ALA A 91 -11.22 -1.30 3.95
CA ALA A 91 -10.78 -1.17 2.56
C ALA A 91 -11.57 -0.09 1.80
N MET A 92 -12.90 -0.13 1.88
CA MET A 92 -13.73 0.85 1.17
C MET A 92 -13.56 2.25 1.72
N GLY A 93 -13.37 2.37 3.04
CA GLY A 93 -13.11 3.67 3.66
C GLY A 93 -11.80 4.27 3.15
N ASP A 94 -10.75 3.46 3.03
CA ASP A 94 -9.47 3.90 2.51
C ASP A 94 -9.55 4.30 1.04
N VAL A 95 -10.27 3.55 0.22
CA VAL A 95 -10.49 3.89 -1.19
C VAL A 95 -11.18 5.26 -1.29
N ASN A 96 -12.26 5.46 -0.54
CA ASN A 96 -12.97 6.73 -0.55
C ASN A 96 -12.10 7.88 -0.06
N PHE A 97 -11.30 7.63 0.98
CA PHE A 97 -10.40 8.63 1.52
C PHE A 97 -9.41 9.11 0.45
N VAL A 98 -8.80 8.19 -0.29
CA VAL A 98 -7.84 8.53 -1.33
C VAL A 98 -8.50 9.24 -2.49
N ILE A 99 -9.66 8.75 -2.95
CA ILE A 99 -10.38 9.36 -4.06
C ILE A 99 -10.72 10.82 -3.74
N ASN A 100 -11.19 11.08 -2.52
CA ASN A 100 -11.55 12.44 -2.12
C ASN A 100 -10.32 13.32 -1.91
N LYS A 101 -9.29 12.81 -1.27
CA LYS A 101 -8.07 13.57 -0.98
C LYS A 101 -7.34 13.98 -2.25
N LYS A 102 -7.30 13.10 -3.24
CA LYS A 102 -6.56 13.34 -4.48
C LYS A 102 -7.46 13.79 -5.63
N SER A 103 -8.76 13.92 -5.39
CA SER A 103 -9.74 14.32 -6.40
C SER A 103 -9.66 13.46 -7.66
N ILE A 104 -9.62 12.15 -7.45
CA ILE A 104 -9.47 11.20 -8.56
C ILE A 104 -10.79 11.09 -9.32
N ASN A 105 -10.74 11.34 -10.62
CA ASN A 105 -11.93 11.29 -11.49
C ASN A 105 -11.67 10.43 -12.74
N GLU A 106 -10.69 9.56 -12.69
CA GLU A 106 -10.36 8.66 -13.79
C GLU A 106 -10.34 7.22 -13.29
N PRO A 107 -10.27 6.21 -14.18
CA PRO A 107 -10.21 4.81 -13.76
C PRO A 107 -9.04 4.55 -12.80
N LEU A 108 -9.31 3.77 -11.76
CA LEU A 108 -8.37 3.47 -10.71
C LEU A 108 -8.27 1.96 -10.55
N PHE A 109 -7.08 1.41 -10.72
CA PHE A 109 -6.82 -0.01 -10.49
C PHE A 109 -6.50 -0.19 -9.00
N ILE A 110 -7.30 -1.02 -8.31
CA ILE A 110 -7.17 -1.18 -6.86
C ILE A 110 -6.64 -2.58 -6.54
N ILE A 111 -5.57 -2.65 -5.75
CA ILE A 111 -5.04 -3.90 -5.24
C ILE A 111 -5.24 -3.91 -3.73
N GLY A 112 -6.08 -4.81 -3.24
CA GLY A 112 -6.39 -4.93 -1.83
C GLY A 112 -5.33 -5.67 -1.05
N GLY A 113 -5.38 -5.53 0.28
CA GLY A 113 -4.40 -6.13 1.18
C GLY A 113 -4.28 -7.65 1.06
N ASP A 114 -5.39 -8.36 0.88
CA ASP A 114 -5.37 -9.80 0.72
C ASP A 114 -4.67 -10.22 -0.56
N ASN A 115 -4.84 -9.46 -1.63
CA ASN A 115 -4.22 -9.74 -2.92
C ASN A 115 -2.72 -9.47 -2.92
N LEU A 116 -2.22 -8.71 -1.95
CA LEU A 116 -0.79 -8.46 -1.83
C LEU A 116 0.01 -9.72 -1.52
N PHE A 117 -0.66 -10.76 -1.02
CA PHE A 117 -0.01 -12.04 -0.68
C PHE A 117 -0.46 -13.20 -1.56
N ASP A 118 -1.40 -12.99 -2.46
CA ASP A 118 -1.90 -13.99 -3.41
C ASP A 118 -1.20 -13.91 -4.74
N PHE A 119 0.00 -13.42 -4.74
CA PHE A 119 0.66 -13.32 -5.98
C PHE A 119 1.75 -14.37 -6.07
N GLY A 120 1.58 -15.24 -6.92
CA GLY A 120 2.49 -16.36 -7.04
C GLY A 120 3.46 -16.25 -8.17
#